data_9ee6bd0e3f3999a65d741310b7dbce13
#
_entry.id   9ee6bd0e3f3999a65d741310b7dbce13
#
_cell.length_a   1.000
_cell.length_b   1.000
_cell.length_c   1.000
_cell.angle_alpha   90.00
_cell.angle_beta   90.00
_cell.angle_gamma   90.00
#
_symmetry.space_group_name_H-M   'P 1'
#
loop_
_entity.id
_entity.type
_entity.pdbx_description
1 polymer ?
#
loop_
_entity_poly.entity_id
_entity_poly.type
_entity_poly.pdbx_seq_one_letter_code
_entity_poly.pdbx_strand_id
1 'polypeptide(L)'
;MANYQTIKLDKSMYRAGIPFTVQLEKLDPSARYAGGELAGLDAFERQLKRFDIKVSGAGSDTISKFFSTGDSAALFPEYVSRAVMQGVDESGVLSNIIASKTVINSLDYRTITTADGHDTAASVVQEGAEIPETVVKLKDNLVKLTKRGRMLVASYEAVKFQRIDLFSVVLRQIGMNITKAQLADAVNALINGDATDDANGNAAAAIETAQAGTLTYDDLLALWSQFEDFRMNTLIVAPDMMQKLLAIEELRDPVAGLNFSGSGMIGTPLGANVIRCAA
;
A
#
# COMPACT_ATOMS: atom_id res chain seq x y z
N MET A 1 14.37 34.13 -16.11
CA MET A 1 13.21 33.55 -16.78
C MET A 1 13.03 32.12 -16.29
N ALA A 2 11.81 31.73 -16.03
CA ALA A 2 11.53 30.40 -15.52
C ALA A 2 11.77 29.35 -16.64
N ASN A 3 12.65 28.39 -16.38
CA ASN A 3 13.03 27.38 -17.38
C ASN A 3 11.86 26.47 -17.79
N TYR A 4 10.79 26.39 -16.97
CA TYR A 4 9.66 25.50 -17.23
C TYR A 4 9.00 25.73 -18.62
N GLN A 5 9.11 26.92 -19.19
CA GLN A 5 8.55 27.23 -20.50
C GLN A 5 9.44 26.77 -21.69
N THR A 6 10.71 26.49 -21.45
CA THR A 6 11.68 26.17 -22.51
C THR A 6 12.10 24.70 -22.51
N ILE A 7 11.68 23.91 -21.53
CA ILE A 7 12.02 22.48 -21.42
C ILE A 7 11.33 21.72 -22.54
N LYS A 8 12.11 20.98 -23.32
CA LYS A 8 11.60 20.03 -24.30
C LYS A 8 11.27 18.71 -23.59
N LEU A 9 10.01 18.29 -23.72
CA LEU A 9 9.54 17.03 -23.17
C LEU A 9 9.57 15.95 -24.23
N ASP A 10 10.12 14.79 -23.87
CA ASP A 10 10.21 13.66 -24.77
C ASP A 10 9.96 12.34 -24.00
N LYS A 11 9.46 11.33 -24.73
CA LYS A 11 9.23 10.00 -24.18
C LYS A 11 10.50 9.31 -23.68
N SER A 12 11.68 9.69 -24.20
CA SER A 12 12.97 9.18 -23.74
C SER A 12 13.31 9.56 -22.29
N MET A 13 12.59 10.53 -21.71
CA MET A 13 12.69 10.88 -20.29
C MET A 13 12.12 9.80 -19.36
N TYR A 14 11.32 8.88 -19.88
CA TYR A 14 10.85 7.71 -19.13
C TYR A 14 11.95 6.64 -19.12
N ARG A 15 12.72 6.59 -18.04
CA ARG A 15 13.80 5.61 -17.86
C ARG A 15 13.43 4.65 -16.73
N ALA A 16 13.77 3.38 -16.91
CA ALA A 16 13.57 2.37 -15.87
C ALA A 16 14.31 2.79 -14.58
N GLY A 17 13.64 2.71 -13.45
CA GLY A 17 14.21 3.01 -12.14
C GLY A 17 14.30 4.51 -11.77
N ILE A 18 13.96 5.44 -12.67
CA ILE A 18 13.95 6.88 -12.37
C ILE A 18 12.57 7.46 -12.70
N PRO A 19 11.80 7.93 -11.70
CA PRO A 19 10.52 8.58 -11.96
C PRO A 19 10.67 9.81 -12.88
N PHE A 20 9.69 10.00 -13.76
CA PHE A 20 9.67 11.12 -14.70
C PHE A 20 9.74 12.48 -13.98
N THR A 21 9.04 12.62 -12.87
CA THR A 21 9.07 13.83 -12.04
C THR A 21 10.46 14.16 -11.54
N VAL A 22 11.25 13.15 -11.13
CA VAL A 22 12.63 13.36 -10.66
C VAL A 22 13.51 13.91 -11.79
N GLN A 23 13.28 13.48 -13.02
CA GLN A 23 14.01 14.02 -14.17
C GLN A 23 13.58 15.45 -14.48
N LEU A 24 12.27 15.74 -14.40
CA LEU A 24 11.77 17.10 -14.56
C LEU A 24 12.31 18.04 -13.47
N GLU A 25 12.35 17.62 -12.22
CA GLU A 25 12.89 18.40 -11.09
C GLU A 25 14.38 18.69 -11.26
N LYS A 26 15.16 17.81 -11.89
CA LYS A 26 16.56 18.09 -12.23
C LYS A 26 16.71 19.19 -13.28
N LEU A 27 15.81 19.23 -14.25
CA LEU A 27 15.79 20.24 -15.31
C LEU A 27 15.20 21.56 -14.84
N ASP A 28 14.19 21.50 -14.01
CA ASP A 28 13.43 22.63 -13.49
C ASP A 28 13.19 22.52 -11.97
N PRO A 29 14.21 22.78 -11.12
CA PRO A 29 14.11 22.61 -9.68
C PRO A 29 13.06 23.52 -9.05
N SER A 30 12.18 22.96 -8.22
CA SER A 30 11.11 23.67 -7.50
C SER A 30 11.66 24.76 -6.57
N ALA A 31 12.89 24.62 -6.08
CA ALA A 31 13.55 25.62 -5.25
C ALA A 31 13.70 27.01 -5.92
N ARG A 32 13.66 27.07 -7.26
CA ARG A 32 13.73 28.32 -8.03
C ARG A 32 12.47 29.17 -7.97
N TYR A 33 11.35 28.61 -7.46
CA TYR A 33 10.01 29.22 -7.49
C TYR A 33 9.46 29.54 -6.10
N ALA A 34 10.30 29.63 -5.09
CA ALA A 34 9.91 29.78 -3.69
C ALA A 34 9.08 31.04 -3.34
N GLY A 35 8.93 32.00 -4.26
CA GLY A 35 8.27 33.28 -3.98
C GLY A 35 7.38 33.81 -5.10
N GLY A 36 6.87 32.99 -6.01
CA GLY A 36 6.06 33.45 -7.17
C GLY A 36 4.75 32.68 -7.34
N GLU A 37 4.02 32.99 -8.42
CA GLU A 37 2.77 32.29 -8.81
C GLU A 37 2.93 30.78 -9.04
N LEU A 38 4.15 30.31 -9.15
CA LEU A 38 4.51 28.90 -9.36
C LEU A 38 5.02 28.25 -8.06
N ALA A 39 5.01 28.99 -6.93
CA ALA A 39 5.39 28.47 -5.65
C ALA A 39 4.43 27.34 -5.21
N GLY A 40 4.96 26.28 -4.67
CA GLY A 40 4.18 25.11 -4.24
C GLY A 40 3.80 24.13 -5.35
N LEU A 41 4.03 24.46 -6.63
CA LEU A 41 3.86 23.54 -7.74
C LEU A 41 5.14 22.73 -7.97
N ASP A 42 4.99 21.43 -8.19
CA ASP A 42 6.12 20.61 -8.64
C ASP A 42 6.42 20.81 -10.13
N ALA A 43 7.52 20.23 -10.63
CA ALA A 43 7.94 20.39 -12.02
C ALA A 43 6.90 19.86 -13.02
N PHE A 44 6.17 18.81 -12.67
CA PHE A 44 5.09 18.28 -13.52
C PHE A 44 3.88 19.22 -13.56
N GLU A 45 3.43 19.75 -12.44
CA GLU A 45 2.32 20.69 -12.34
C GLU A 45 2.63 22.01 -13.08
N ARG A 46 3.89 22.46 -13.02
CA ARG A 46 4.33 23.62 -13.84
C ARG A 46 4.22 23.35 -15.33
N GLN A 47 4.54 22.13 -15.78
CA GLN A 47 4.35 21.76 -17.20
C GLN A 47 2.86 21.68 -17.58
N LEU A 48 1.99 21.17 -16.70
CA LEU A 48 0.54 21.24 -16.93
C LEU A 48 0.07 22.68 -17.08
N LYS A 49 0.54 23.59 -16.23
CA LYS A 49 0.23 25.02 -16.32
C LYS A 49 0.78 25.66 -17.61
N ARG A 50 1.98 25.25 -18.06
CA ARG A 50 2.58 25.71 -19.34
C ARG A 50 1.68 25.41 -20.54
N PHE A 51 1.11 24.20 -20.58
CA PHE A 51 0.23 23.76 -21.67
C PHE A 51 -1.24 24.09 -21.43
N ASP A 52 -1.54 24.86 -20.36
CA ASP A 52 -2.90 25.22 -19.97
C ASP A 52 -3.82 23.98 -19.85
N ILE A 53 -3.30 22.89 -19.26
CA ILE A 53 -4.04 21.65 -19.03
C ILE A 53 -4.63 21.67 -17.63
N LYS A 54 -5.96 21.75 -17.54
CA LYS A 54 -6.71 21.73 -16.28
C LYS A 54 -7.18 20.30 -16.00
N VAL A 55 -6.56 19.65 -15.01
CA VAL A 55 -6.81 18.23 -14.71
C VAL A 55 -7.93 17.98 -13.72
N SER A 56 -8.46 19.03 -13.05
CA SER A 56 -9.47 18.88 -11.99
C SER A 56 -10.49 20.00 -11.99
N GLY A 57 -11.65 19.73 -11.34
CA GLY A 57 -12.72 20.69 -11.12
C GLY A 57 -13.66 20.86 -12.32
N ALA A 58 -14.66 21.74 -12.13
CA ALA A 58 -15.72 21.97 -13.12
C ALA A 58 -15.21 22.47 -14.49
N GLY A 59 -14.01 23.06 -14.54
CA GLY A 59 -13.35 23.52 -15.75
C GLY A 59 -12.27 22.57 -16.28
N SER A 60 -12.25 21.28 -15.88
CA SER A 60 -11.23 20.34 -16.38
C SER A 60 -11.34 20.17 -17.90
N ASP A 61 -10.20 20.02 -18.54
CA ASP A 61 -10.10 19.81 -19.99
C ASP A 61 -10.48 18.37 -20.40
N THR A 62 -10.56 18.15 -21.71
CA THR A 62 -10.69 16.79 -22.26
C THR A 62 -9.33 16.11 -22.35
N ILE A 63 -9.31 14.77 -22.36
CA ILE A 63 -8.08 13.98 -22.45
C ILE A 63 -7.27 14.34 -23.71
N SER A 64 -7.96 14.70 -24.80
CA SER A 64 -7.35 15.13 -26.07
C SER A 64 -6.39 16.32 -25.91
N LYS A 65 -6.55 17.14 -24.89
CA LYS A 65 -5.67 18.29 -24.60
C LYS A 65 -4.23 17.87 -24.39
N PHE A 66 -4.00 16.72 -23.76
CA PHE A 66 -2.66 16.15 -23.62
C PHE A 66 -1.98 15.86 -24.97
N PHE A 67 -2.76 15.53 -25.97
CA PHE A 67 -2.25 15.11 -27.28
C PHE A 67 -2.23 16.25 -28.31
N SER A 68 -2.39 17.50 -27.88
CA SER A 68 -2.33 18.67 -28.76
C SER A 68 -0.92 18.93 -29.30
N THR A 69 0.12 18.59 -28.56
CA THR A 69 1.52 18.68 -28.98
C THR A 69 2.28 17.43 -28.58
N GLY A 70 3.45 17.19 -29.21
CA GLY A 70 4.33 16.08 -28.82
C GLY A 70 4.85 16.21 -27.38
N ASP A 71 5.16 17.41 -26.95
CA ASP A 71 5.65 17.72 -25.60
C ASP A 71 4.56 17.49 -24.56
N SER A 72 3.34 17.97 -24.80
CA SER A 72 2.22 17.75 -23.86
C SER A 72 1.81 16.29 -23.78
N ALA A 73 1.95 15.51 -24.86
CA ALA A 73 1.68 14.09 -24.88
C ALA A 73 2.65 13.30 -23.97
N ALA A 74 3.86 13.80 -23.76
CA ALA A 74 4.82 13.19 -22.86
C ALA A 74 4.40 13.29 -21.37
N LEU A 75 3.48 14.18 -21.02
CA LEU A 75 2.95 14.33 -19.66
C LEU A 75 1.88 13.29 -19.32
N PHE A 76 1.20 12.73 -20.32
CA PHE A 76 0.06 11.86 -20.08
C PHE A 76 0.37 10.59 -19.26
N PRO A 77 1.46 9.83 -19.52
CA PRO A 77 1.79 8.67 -18.73
C PRO A 77 2.08 9.01 -17.25
N GLU A 78 2.70 10.15 -16.97
CA GLU A 78 2.95 10.62 -15.60
C GLU A 78 1.62 10.98 -14.91
N TYR A 79 0.71 11.64 -15.61
CA TYR A 79 -0.64 11.93 -15.09
C TYR A 79 -1.37 10.63 -14.71
N VAL A 80 -1.35 9.63 -15.58
CA VAL A 80 -1.96 8.31 -15.33
C VAL A 80 -1.31 7.66 -14.10
N SER A 81 0.02 7.66 -14.04
CA SER A 81 0.76 7.09 -12.90
C SER A 81 0.37 7.74 -11.58
N ARG A 82 0.32 9.07 -11.52
CA ARG A 82 -0.06 9.82 -10.31
C ARG A 82 -1.49 9.54 -9.88
N ALA A 83 -2.44 9.52 -10.81
CA ALA A 83 -3.83 9.24 -10.50
C ALA A 83 -4.04 7.80 -9.98
N VAL A 84 -3.31 6.83 -10.55
CA VAL A 84 -3.32 5.44 -10.05
C VAL A 84 -2.68 5.36 -8.66
N MET A 85 -1.52 6.00 -8.46
CA MET A 85 -0.84 6.02 -7.15
C MET A 85 -1.69 6.69 -6.08
N GLN A 86 -2.42 7.76 -6.41
CA GLN A 86 -3.37 8.35 -5.48
C GLN A 86 -4.42 7.33 -5.02
N GLY A 87 -4.94 6.50 -5.92
CA GLY A 87 -5.88 5.43 -5.56
C GLY A 87 -5.24 4.33 -4.70
N VAL A 88 -3.95 4.05 -4.90
CA VAL A 88 -3.18 3.14 -4.05
C VAL A 88 -3.03 3.71 -2.63
N ASP A 89 -2.68 4.98 -2.51
CA ASP A 89 -2.45 5.65 -1.22
C ASP A 89 -3.76 5.83 -0.42
N GLU A 90 -4.88 6.14 -1.10
CA GLU A 90 -6.20 6.23 -0.48
C GLU A 90 -6.67 4.90 0.14
N SER A 91 -6.14 3.78 -0.34
CA SER A 91 -6.48 2.43 0.13
C SER A 91 -5.53 1.89 1.21
N GLY A 92 -4.68 2.67 1.78
CA GLY A 92 -3.49 2.45 2.61
C GLY A 92 -3.51 1.40 3.73
N VAL A 93 -4.29 0.34 3.61
CA VAL A 93 -4.42 -0.75 4.58
C VAL A 93 -3.12 -1.55 4.75
N LEU A 94 -2.37 -1.72 3.65
CA LEU A 94 -1.13 -2.49 3.65
C LEU A 94 -0.06 -1.90 4.59
N SER A 95 0.02 -0.57 4.69
CA SER A 95 0.99 0.12 5.57
C SER A 95 0.85 -0.25 7.04
N ASN A 96 -0.34 -0.70 7.46
CA ASN A 96 -0.62 -1.09 8.85
C ASN A 96 -0.20 -2.54 9.18
N ILE A 97 0.10 -3.35 8.15
CA ILE A 97 0.39 -4.78 8.30
C ILE A 97 1.86 -5.09 8.04
N ILE A 98 2.53 -4.29 7.19
CA ILE A 98 3.92 -4.53 6.81
C ILE A 98 4.89 -3.87 7.80
N ALA A 99 5.90 -4.62 8.24
CA ALA A 99 6.96 -4.11 9.10
C ALA A 99 8.00 -3.28 8.33
N SER A 100 8.29 -3.67 7.09
CA SER A 100 9.26 -2.96 6.24
C SER A 100 8.95 -3.11 4.76
N LYS A 101 9.39 -2.13 3.96
CA LYS A 101 9.28 -2.14 2.50
C LYS A 101 10.67 -2.05 1.91
N THR A 102 11.07 -3.07 1.14
CA THR A 102 12.37 -3.12 0.48
C THR A 102 12.19 -3.11 -1.04
N VAL A 103 12.97 -2.27 -1.72
CA VAL A 103 13.03 -2.26 -3.18
C VAL A 103 14.12 -3.21 -3.63
N ILE A 104 13.77 -4.20 -4.43
CA ILE A 104 14.71 -5.18 -4.97
C ILE A 104 14.74 -5.11 -6.50
N ASN A 105 15.89 -5.40 -7.09
CA ASN A 105 16.10 -5.35 -8.54
C ASN A 105 16.06 -6.75 -9.20
N SER A 106 15.61 -7.76 -8.46
CA SER A 106 15.49 -9.15 -8.93
C SER A 106 14.05 -9.63 -8.83
N LEU A 107 13.71 -10.71 -9.52
CA LEU A 107 12.42 -11.38 -9.40
C LEU A 107 12.37 -12.33 -8.19
N ASP A 108 13.53 -12.64 -7.64
CA ASP A 108 13.72 -13.60 -6.56
C ASP A 108 14.25 -12.88 -5.32
N TYR A 109 13.70 -13.20 -4.17
CA TYR A 109 14.12 -12.67 -2.88
C TYR A 109 14.27 -13.79 -1.86
N ARG A 110 15.34 -13.71 -1.07
CA ARG A 110 15.55 -14.60 0.09
C ARG A 110 15.47 -13.80 1.37
N THR A 111 14.68 -14.27 2.30
CA THR A 111 14.56 -13.67 3.63
C THR A 111 15.74 -14.07 4.51
N ILE A 112 15.99 -13.32 5.56
CA ILE A 112 16.96 -13.64 6.60
C ILE A 112 16.28 -14.40 7.73
N THR A 113 17.00 -15.31 8.38
CA THR A 113 16.56 -16.02 9.58
C THR A 113 17.72 -16.17 10.52
N THR A 114 17.45 -16.45 11.81
CA THR A 114 18.46 -16.88 12.77
C THR A 114 18.72 -18.37 12.62
N ALA A 115 19.95 -18.82 12.89
CA ALA A 115 20.36 -20.20 12.67
C ALA A 115 19.58 -21.20 13.53
N ASP A 116 19.25 -20.81 14.75
CA ASP A 116 18.66 -21.69 15.79
C ASP A 116 17.19 -21.34 16.09
N GLY A 117 16.43 -20.99 15.05
CA GLY A 117 15.04 -20.57 15.18
C GLY A 117 14.92 -19.12 15.68
N HIS A 118 14.33 -18.87 16.79
CA HIS A 118 14.13 -17.52 17.33
C HIS A 118 14.99 -17.24 18.58
N ASP A 119 16.12 -17.96 18.76
CA ASP A 119 16.96 -17.75 19.95
C ASP A 119 17.73 -16.44 19.84
N THR A 120 17.04 -15.37 20.19
CA THR A 120 17.54 -14.01 20.36
C THR A 120 17.48 -13.58 21.84
N ALA A 121 17.15 -14.51 22.74
CA ALA A 121 17.00 -14.23 24.17
C ALA A 121 18.36 -13.92 24.81
N ALA A 122 18.42 -12.81 25.55
CA ALA A 122 19.61 -12.49 26.32
C ALA A 122 19.73 -13.45 27.50
N SER A 123 20.85 -14.18 27.58
CA SER A 123 21.17 -15.06 28.70
C SER A 123 22.09 -14.36 29.69
N VAL A 124 22.03 -14.80 30.97
CA VAL A 124 22.98 -14.34 31.98
C VAL A 124 24.32 -15.00 31.73
N VAL A 125 25.35 -14.21 31.48
CA VAL A 125 26.71 -14.68 31.20
C VAL A 125 27.56 -14.45 32.46
N GLN A 126 28.25 -15.50 32.92
CA GLN A 126 29.16 -15.41 34.04
C GLN A 126 30.48 -14.73 33.65
N GLU A 127 31.17 -14.12 34.60
CA GLU A 127 32.46 -13.47 34.36
C GLU A 127 33.47 -14.45 33.78
N GLY A 128 34.00 -14.12 32.57
CA GLY A 128 34.94 -14.98 31.83
C GLY A 128 34.30 -16.09 30.99
N ALA A 129 32.97 -16.20 30.94
CA ALA A 129 32.25 -17.11 30.05
C ALA A 129 32.09 -16.54 28.65
N GLU A 130 31.96 -17.42 27.67
CA GLU A 130 31.69 -17.06 26.28
C GLU A 130 30.30 -16.47 26.14
N ILE A 131 30.19 -15.35 25.42
CA ILE A 131 28.91 -14.70 25.13
C ILE A 131 28.22 -15.48 24.00
N PRO A 132 26.94 -15.89 24.17
CA PRO A 132 26.21 -16.64 23.16
C PRO A 132 26.08 -15.79 21.84
N GLU A 133 26.32 -16.44 20.71
CA GLU A 133 26.23 -15.84 19.41
C GLU A 133 24.85 -16.07 18.76
N THR A 134 24.24 -15.03 18.22
CA THR A 134 23.08 -15.16 17.33
C THR A 134 23.54 -15.12 15.90
N VAL A 135 23.47 -16.24 15.18
CA VAL A 135 23.91 -16.34 13.79
C VAL A 135 22.75 -16.04 12.84
N VAL A 136 22.87 -14.98 12.04
CA VAL A 136 21.90 -14.62 11.02
C VAL A 136 22.28 -15.27 9.69
N LYS A 137 21.37 -16.01 9.07
CA LYS A 137 21.55 -16.70 7.80
C LYS A 137 20.50 -16.28 6.79
N LEU A 138 20.79 -16.45 5.50
CA LEU A 138 19.76 -16.38 4.46
C LEU A 138 18.91 -17.65 4.50
N LYS A 139 17.60 -17.51 4.43
CA LYS A 139 16.67 -18.64 4.27
C LYS A 139 16.93 -19.31 2.93
N ASP A 140 16.87 -20.63 2.90
CA ASP A 140 17.06 -21.39 1.65
C ASP A 140 15.88 -21.22 0.70
N ASN A 141 14.72 -20.87 1.24
CA ASN A 141 13.47 -20.67 0.49
C ASN A 141 13.52 -19.42 -0.37
N LEU A 142 13.22 -19.60 -1.64
CA LEU A 142 13.16 -18.55 -2.65
C LEU A 142 11.74 -18.01 -2.80
N VAL A 143 11.52 -16.78 -2.36
CA VAL A 143 10.24 -16.10 -2.58
C VAL A 143 10.21 -15.52 -3.99
N LYS A 144 9.31 -16.02 -4.83
CA LYS A 144 9.09 -15.49 -6.19
C LYS A 144 8.11 -14.33 -6.16
N LEU A 145 8.53 -13.22 -6.73
CA LEU A 145 7.66 -12.04 -6.85
C LEU A 145 6.67 -12.20 -8.00
N THR A 146 5.40 -11.99 -7.70
CA THR A 146 4.34 -12.01 -8.70
C THR A 146 4.21 -10.64 -9.35
N LYS A 147 4.32 -10.60 -10.69
CA LYS A 147 4.08 -9.36 -11.45
C LYS A 147 2.59 -9.22 -11.72
N ARG A 148 2.00 -8.12 -11.26
CA ARG A 148 0.63 -7.73 -11.56
C ARG A 148 0.62 -6.48 -12.42
N GLY A 149 -0.28 -6.41 -13.38
CA GLY A 149 -0.42 -5.26 -14.26
C GLY A 149 -1.74 -5.27 -15.00
N ARG A 150 -2.15 -4.12 -15.49
CA ARG A 150 -3.32 -3.95 -16.34
C ARG A 150 -2.99 -3.00 -17.48
N MET A 151 -3.43 -3.32 -18.68
CA MET A 151 -3.31 -2.43 -19.82
C MET A 151 -4.54 -1.52 -19.87
N LEU A 152 -4.31 -0.22 -19.99
CA LEU A 152 -5.35 0.77 -20.20
C LEU A 152 -5.54 0.96 -21.70
N VAL A 153 -6.75 0.71 -22.17
CA VAL A 153 -7.17 0.94 -23.58
C VAL A 153 -8.35 1.89 -23.55
N ALA A 154 -8.26 2.96 -24.32
CA ALA A 154 -9.36 3.93 -24.48
C ALA A 154 -9.73 4.05 -25.95
N SER A 155 -11.03 4.17 -26.26
CA SER A 155 -11.50 4.47 -27.62
C SER A 155 -11.16 5.89 -28.02
N TYR A 156 -11.16 6.17 -29.32
CA TYR A 156 -10.92 7.51 -29.84
C TYR A 156 -11.95 8.51 -29.31
N GLU A 157 -13.21 8.12 -29.22
CA GLU A 157 -14.28 8.94 -28.67
C GLU A 157 -14.05 9.25 -27.20
N ALA A 158 -13.61 8.25 -26.40
CA ALA A 158 -13.30 8.46 -25.00
C ALA A 158 -12.17 9.48 -24.82
N VAL A 159 -11.11 9.41 -25.62
CA VAL A 159 -10.01 10.38 -25.58
C VAL A 159 -10.47 11.77 -26.01
N LYS A 160 -11.31 11.85 -27.03
CA LYS A 160 -11.73 13.12 -27.63
C LYS A 160 -12.77 13.88 -26.79
N PHE A 161 -13.71 13.17 -26.17
CA PHE A 161 -14.86 13.78 -25.51
C PHE A 161 -14.86 13.67 -23.99
N GLN A 162 -14.10 12.71 -23.44
CA GLN A 162 -14.08 12.49 -22.01
C GLN A 162 -13.24 13.53 -21.30
N ARG A 163 -13.77 14.04 -20.19
CA ARG A 163 -13.05 14.98 -19.33
C ARG A 163 -12.02 14.28 -18.46
N ILE A 164 -10.93 14.99 -18.17
CA ILE A 164 -9.80 14.47 -17.41
C ILE A 164 -10.21 14.15 -15.96
N ASP A 165 -11.08 14.97 -15.34
CA ASP A 165 -11.56 14.74 -13.98
C ASP A 165 -12.33 13.42 -13.83
N LEU A 166 -13.21 13.08 -14.76
CA LEU A 166 -13.93 11.81 -14.77
C LEU A 166 -12.99 10.63 -15.05
N PHE A 167 -12.04 10.84 -15.95
CA PHE A 167 -11.03 9.83 -16.23
C PHE A 167 -10.17 9.52 -15.00
N SER A 168 -9.83 10.52 -14.19
CA SER A 168 -9.07 10.34 -12.96
C SER A 168 -9.78 9.43 -11.95
N VAL A 169 -11.11 9.45 -11.91
CA VAL A 169 -11.90 8.56 -11.02
C VAL A 169 -11.67 7.10 -11.40
N VAL A 170 -11.68 6.78 -12.70
CA VAL A 170 -11.42 5.42 -13.19
C VAL A 170 -9.99 5.00 -12.87
N LEU A 171 -9.02 5.89 -13.05
CA LEU A 171 -7.62 5.61 -12.73
C LEU A 171 -7.40 5.34 -11.24
N ARG A 172 -8.01 6.14 -10.36
CA ARG A 172 -7.98 5.89 -8.91
C ARG A 172 -8.62 4.56 -8.53
N GLN A 173 -9.74 4.21 -9.17
CA GLN A 173 -10.37 2.90 -8.96
C GLN A 173 -9.45 1.73 -9.38
N ILE A 174 -8.67 1.89 -10.45
CA ILE A 174 -7.64 0.92 -10.83
C ILE A 174 -6.58 0.80 -9.72
N GLY A 175 -6.11 1.93 -9.17
CA GLY A 175 -5.19 1.95 -8.04
C GLY A 175 -5.72 1.22 -6.81
N MET A 176 -6.95 1.50 -6.41
CA MET A 176 -7.62 0.80 -5.29
C MET A 176 -7.72 -0.71 -5.54
N ASN A 177 -8.01 -1.14 -6.77
CA ASN A 177 -8.08 -2.56 -7.10
C ASN A 177 -6.71 -3.24 -7.06
N ILE A 178 -5.63 -2.53 -7.42
CA ILE A 178 -4.26 -3.03 -7.26
C ILE A 178 -3.96 -3.25 -5.77
N THR A 179 -4.27 -2.29 -4.91
CA THR A 179 -4.06 -2.43 -3.45
C THR A 179 -4.88 -3.57 -2.86
N LYS A 180 -6.14 -3.75 -3.30
CA LYS A 180 -6.95 -4.91 -2.88
C LYS A 180 -6.31 -6.24 -3.26
N ALA A 181 -5.77 -6.35 -4.47
CA ALA A 181 -5.08 -7.56 -4.91
C ALA A 181 -3.80 -7.81 -4.09
N GLN A 182 -3.03 -6.75 -3.79
CA GLN A 182 -1.84 -6.85 -2.94
C GLN A 182 -2.20 -7.25 -1.50
N LEU A 183 -3.30 -6.71 -0.97
CA LEU A 183 -3.80 -7.08 0.35
C LEU A 183 -4.22 -8.56 0.39
N ALA A 184 -4.92 -9.05 -0.64
CA ALA A 184 -5.29 -10.45 -0.73
C ALA A 184 -4.07 -11.38 -0.78
N ASP A 185 -3.03 -10.99 -1.54
CA ASP A 185 -1.76 -11.73 -1.59
C ASP A 185 -1.06 -11.73 -0.21
N ALA A 186 -1.05 -10.58 0.47
CA ALA A 186 -0.45 -10.46 1.80
C ALA A 186 -1.20 -11.33 2.84
N VAL A 187 -2.52 -11.29 2.84
CA VAL A 187 -3.36 -12.13 3.72
C VAL A 187 -3.17 -13.61 3.41
N ASN A 188 -3.10 -13.97 2.13
CA ASN A 188 -2.82 -15.35 1.73
C ASN A 188 -1.45 -15.83 2.22
N ALA A 189 -0.42 -14.97 2.13
CA ALA A 189 0.91 -15.28 2.64
C ALA A 189 0.93 -15.41 4.18
N LEU A 190 0.15 -14.60 4.91
CA LEU A 190 0.01 -14.72 6.35
C LEU A 190 -0.68 -16.02 6.78
N ILE A 191 -1.70 -16.47 6.04
CA ILE A 191 -2.48 -17.67 6.38
C ILE A 191 -1.75 -18.94 5.94
N ASN A 192 -1.25 -18.98 4.71
CA ASN A 192 -0.74 -20.18 4.06
C ASN A 192 0.80 -20.24 3.96
N GLY A 193 1.48 -19.20 4.49
CA GLY A 193 2.93 -19.07 4.32
C GLY A 193 3.34 -18.53 2.95
N ASP A 194 4.63 -18.50 2.70
CA ASP A 194 5.24 -17.92 1.50
C ASP A 194 5.21 -18.83 0.25
N ALA A 195 4.34 -19.84 0.24
CA ALA A 195 4.11 -20.79 -0.87
C ALA A 195 5.36 -21.51 -1.38
N THR A 196 6.41 -21.61 -0.58
CA THR A 196 7.53 -22.48 -0.86
C THR A 196 7.24 -23.90 -0.34
N ASP A 197 7.65 -24.92 -1.09
CA ASP A 197 7.31 -26.34 -0.95
C ASP A 197 7.72 -27.01 0.40
N ASP A 198 7.79 -26.27 1.47
CA ASP A 198 8.14 -26.83 2.77
C ASP A 198 6.90 -27.46 3.44
N ALA A 199 6.99 -28.76 3.67
CA ALA A 199 6.05 -29.50 4.52
C ALA A 199 5.92 -28.95 5.95
N ASN A 200 6.80 -28.01 6.33
CA ASN A 200 6.80 -27.21 7.54
C ASN A 200 6.45 -25.74 7.26
N GLY A 201 5.69 -25.46 6.22
CA GLY A 201 5.32 -24.12 5.80
C GLY A 201 4.96 -23.23 6.99
N ASN A 202 5.47 -22.00 6.99
CA ASN A 202 5.17 -20.97 7.99
C ASN A 202 3.70 -20.51 7.93
N ALA A 203 2.77 -21.45 7.73
CA ALA A 203 1.35 -21.17 7.79
C ALA A 203 0.98 -20.76 9.22
N ALA A 204 0.10 -19.76 9.33
CA ALA A 204 -0.40 -19.35 10.63
C ALA A 204 -1.15 -20.52 11.32
N ALA A 205 -0.92 -20.70 12.62
CA ALA A 205 -1.68 -21.65 13.40
C ALA A 205 -3.16 -21.25 13.41
N ALA A 206 -4.02 -22.20 13.07
CA ALA A 206 -5.46 -22.00 13.20
C ALA A 206 -5.86 -22.06 14.67
N ILE A 207 -6.64 -21.09 15.12
CA ILE A 207 -7.25 -21.08 16.44
C ILE A 207 -8.70 -21.53 16.27
N GLU A 208 -9.05 -22.62 16.91
CA GLU A 208 -10.43 -23.12 16.89
C GLU A 208 -11.31 -22.30 17.85
N THR A 209 -12.49 -21.92 17.39
CA THR A 209 -13.51 -21.32 18.26
C THR A 209 -14.13 -22.39 19.16
N ALA A 210 -14.49 -22.03 20.39
CA ALA A 210 -15.12 -22.95 21.36
C ALA A 210 -16.37 -23.63 20.81
N GLN A 211 -17.11 -22.93 19.93
CA GLN A 211 -18.24 -23.47 19.20
C GLN A 211 -18.09 -23.18 17.70
N ALA A 212 -18.06 -24.23 16.89
CA ALA A 212 -17.91 -24.11 15.44
C ALA A 212 -18.94 -23.15 14.83
N GLY A 213 -18.43 -22.15 14.07
CA GLY A 213 -19.27 -21.17 13.37
C GLY A 213 -19.78 -20.00 14.22
N THR A 214 -19.56 -20.00 15.52
CA THR A 214 -19.93 -18.93 16.46
C THR A 214 -18.64 -18.25 16.97
N LEU A 215 -18.56 -16.93 16.88
CA LEU A 215 -17.48 -16.15 17.44
C LEU A 215 -17.96 -15.50 18.73
N THR A 216 -17.27 -15.75 19.83
CA THR A 216 -17.55 -15.19 21.14
C THR A 216 -16.46 -14.22 21.58
N TYR A 217 -16.73 -13.45 22.63
CA TYR A 217 -15.70 -12.58 23.22
C TYR A 217 -14.55 -13.40 23.82
N ASP A 218 -14.85 -14.56 24.41
CA ASP A 218 -13.82 -15.47 24.97
C ASP A 218 -12.87 -16.01 23.89
N ASP A 219 -13.37 -16.25 22.67
CA ASP A 219 -12.51 -16.63 21.54
C ASP A 219 -11.53 -15.51 21.17
N LEU A 220 -11.94 -14.25 21.27
CA LEU A 220 -11.06 -13.10 21.05
C LEU A 220 -10.02 -12.95 22.17
N LEU A 221 -10.39 -13.24 23.41
CA LEU A 221 -9.45 -13.27 24.54
C LEU A 221 -8.43 -14.42 24.39
N ALA A 222 -8.88 -15.60 23.93
CA ALA A 222 -7.99 -16.72 23.64
C ALA A 222 -7.00 -16.38 22.52
N LEU A 223 -7.46 -15.70 21.47
CA LEU A 223 -6.57 -15.17 20.41
C LEU A 223 -5.56 -14.17 20.99
N TRP A 224 -6.03 -13.22 21.78
CA TRP A 224 -5.16 -12.20 22.39
C TRP A 224 -4.12 -12.80 23.32
N SER A 225 -4.45 -13.82 24.10
CA SER A 225 -3.54 -14.46 25.04
C SER A 225 -2.39 -15.22 24.39
N GLN A 226 -2.47 -15.51 23.09
CA GLN A 226 -1.39 -16.16 22.33
C GLN A 226 -0.27 -15.20 21.91
N PHE A 227 -0.49 -13.89 22.06
CA PHE A 227 0.53 -12.88 21.79
C PHE A 227 1.39 -12.63 23.05
N GLU A 228 2.22 -13.59 23.44
CA GLU A 228 3.02 -13.53 24.68
C GLU A 228 3.97 -12.32 24.68
N ASP A 229 4.86 -12.25 23.69
CA ASP A 229 5.89 -11.19 23.57
C ASP A 229 5.48 -10.06 22.61
N PHE A 230 4.39 -10.22 21.89
CA PHE A 230 3.91 -9.27 20.88
C PHE A 230 2.60 -8.64 21.29
N ARG A 231 2.33 -7.49 20.72
CA ARG A 231 1.07 -6.79 20.93
C ARG A 231 0.19 -6.96 19.72
N MET A 232 -1.05 -7.41 19.91
CA MET A 232 -2.07 -7.44 18.86
C MET A 232 -2.43 -5.99 18.50
N ASN A 233 -1.95 -5.51 17.36
CA ASN A 233 -2.17 -4.13 16.90
C ASN A 233 -3.20 -4.03 15.76
N THR A 234 -3.40 -5.12 15.02
CA THR A 234 -4.26 -5.13 13.83
C THR A 234 -5.05 -6.43 13.76
N LEU A 235 -6.35 -6.33 13.51
CA LEU A 235 -7.26 -7.44 13.27
C LEU A 235 -7.83 -7.33 11.86
N ILE A 236 -7.45 -8.24 10.97
CA ILE A 236 -7.95 -8.28 9.60
C ILE A 236 -9.18 -9.19 9.56
N VAL A 237 -10.30 -8.67 9.11
CA VAL A 237 -11.59 -9.34 9.22
C VAL A 237 -12.27 -9.40 7.86
N ALA A 238 -12.72 -10.61 7.46
CA ALA A 238 -13.58 -10.78 6.29
C ALA A 238 -14.97 -10.14 6.55
N PRO A 239 -15.73 -9.74 5.52
CA PRO A 239 -17.00 -9.03 5.68
C PRO A 239 -18.04 -9.79 6.49
N ASP A 240 -18.12 -11.11 6.35
CA ASP A 240 -19.01 -12.00 7.09
C ASP A 240 -18.60 -12.13 8.57
N MET A 241 -17.29 -12.25 8.82
CA MET A 241 -16.77 -12.24 10.19
C MET A 241 -16.91 -10.88 10.86
N MET A 242 -16.84 -9.79 10.10
CA MET A 242 -17.11 -8.45 10.62
C MET A 242 -18.52 -8.33 11.17
N GLN A 243 -19.50 -8.94 10.48
CA GLN A 243 -20.89 -8.97 10.98
C GLN A 243 -20.99 -9.74 12.28
N LYS A 244 -20.31 -10.87 12.41
CA LYS A 244 -20.29 -11.67 13.65
C LYS A 244 -19.59 -10.90 14.78
N LEU A 245 -18.46 -10.24 14.48
CA LEU A 245 -17.75 -9.42 15.45
C LEU A 245 -18.61 -8.28 15.99
N LEU A 246 -19.35 -7.59 15.13
CA LEU A 246 -20.29 -6.52 15.52
C LEU A 246 -21.51 -7.03 16.31
N ALA A 247 -21.83 -8.30 16.20
CA ALA A 247 -22.96 -8.92 16.93
C ALA A 247 -22.59 -9.33 18.37
N ILE A 248 -21.29 -9.36 18.71
CA ILE A 248 -20.82 -9.65 20.07
C ILE A 248 -21.32 -8.56 21.03
N GLU A 249 -21.99 -8.96 22.09
CA GLU A 249 -22.68 -8.04 23.02
C GLU A 249 -21.70 -7.09 23.70
N GLU A 250 -20.56 -7.59 24.15
CA GLU A 250 -19.50 -6.83 24.81
C GLU A 250 -18.88 -5.75 23.90
N LEU A 251 -18.87 -5.96 22.59
CA LEU A 251 -18.38 -4.98 21.61
C LEU A 251 -19.48 -3.98 21.21
N ARG A 252 -20.73 -4.35 21.36
CA ARG A 252 -21.89 -3.54 20.97
C ARG A 252 -22.36 -2.60 22.09
N ASP A 253 -22.13 -2.96 23.34
CA ASP A 253 -22.59 -2.18 24.50
C ASP A 253 -21.81 -0.85 24.61
N PRO A 254 -22.48 0.31 24.49
CA PRO A 254 -21.84 1.61 24.63
C PRO A 254 -21.33 1.88 26.05
N VAL A 255 -21.80 1.16 27.06
CA VAL A 255 -21.39 1.33 28.46
C VAL A 255 -20.05 0.63 28.73
N ALA A 256 -19.73 -0.44 28.00
CA ALA A 256 -18.45 -1.16 28.10
C ALA A 256 -17.24 -0.41 27.52
N GLY A 257 -17.40 0.84 27.13
CA GLY A 257 -16.29 1.71 26.68
C GLY A 257 -16.05 1.73 25.17
N LEU A 258 -16.80 0.98 24.39
CA LEU A 258 -16.72 0.93 22.93
C LEU A 258 -17.86 1.74 22.32
N ASN A 259 -17.73 3.05 22.26
CA ASN A 259 -18.76 3.93 21.69
C ASN A 259 -18.78 3.83 20.15
N PHE A 260 -19.15 2.65 19.65
CA PHE A 260 -19.27 2.38 18.21
C PHE A 260 -20.34 3.26 17.54
N SER A 261 -21.47 3.47 18.21
CA SER A 261 -22.58 4.27 17.68
C SER A 261 -22.22 5.76 17.52
N GLY A 262 -21.26 6.26 18.30
CA GLY A 262 -20.82 7.66 18.23
C GLY A 262 -19.66 7.92 17.25
N SER A 263 -18.76 6.94 17.06
CA SER A 263 -17.55 7.12 16.24
C SER A 263 -17.65 6.49 14.84
N GLY A 264 -18.56 5.54 14.63
CA GLY A 264 -18.59 4.75 13.39
C GLY A 264 -17.35 3.86 13.18
N MET A 265 -16.45 3.81 14.16
CA MET A 265 -15.21 3.03 14.15
C MET A 265 -15.25 2.00 15.28
N ILE A 266 -14.84 0.79 14.99
CA ILE A 266 -14.69 -0.24 16.02
C ILE A 266 -13.32 -0.07 16.65
N GLY A 267 -13.31 0.42 17.91
CA GLY A 267 -12.16 0.21 18.76
C GLY A 267 -12.33 -1.14 19.44
N THR A 268 -11.41 -2.07 19.28
CA THR A 268 -11.46 -3.31 20.05
C THR A 268 -10.97 -3.06 21.46
N PRO A 269 -11.55 -3.69 22.52
CA PRO A 269 -11.06 -3.58 23.89
C PRO A 269 -9.63 -4.12 24.02
N LEU A 270 -9.17 -4.89 23.05
CA LEU A 270 -7.83 -5.47 22.98
C LEU A 270 -6.79 -4.52 22.34
N GLY A 271 -7.20 -3.31 21.97
CA GLY A 271 -6.30 -2.28 21.42
C GLY A 271 -5.92 -2.46 19.94
N ALA A 272 -6.54 -3.40 19.23
CA ALA A 272 -6.27 -3.65 17.83
C ALA A 272 -7.14 -2.80 16.89
N ASN A 273 -6.56 -2.31 15.79
CA ASN A 273 -7.29 -1.69 14.71
C ASN A 273 -7.99 -2.76 13.87
N VAL A 274 -9.29 -2.65 13.69
CA VAL A 274 -10.05 -3.59 12.87
C VAL A 274 -10.05 -3.13 11.42
N ILE A 275 -9.51 -3.98 10.54
CA ILE A 275 -9.43 -3.73 9.10
C ILE A 275 -10.32 -4.73 8.38
N ARG A 276 -11.30 -4.21 7.63
CA ARG A 276 -12.14 -5.05 6.77
C ARG A 276 -11.40 -5.36 5.48
N CYS A 277 -11.14 -6.65 5.24
CA CYS A 277 -10.61 -7.17 3.99
C CYS A 277 -11.74 -7.86 3.23
N ALA A 278 -12.09 -7.37 2.05
CA ALA A 278 -12.90 -8.09 1.09
C ALA A 278 -11.94 -8.87 0.17
N ALA A 279 -11.51 -10.04 0.66
CA ALA A 279 -10.74 -10.98 -0.16
C ALA A 279 -11.67 -11.80 -1.04
#